data_445aac830e395ca93af87c26e73911d9
#
_entry.id   445aac830e395ca93af87c26e73911d9
#
_cell.length_a   1.000
_cell.length_b   1.000
_cell.length_c   1.000
_cell.angle_alpha   90.00
_cell.angle_beta   90.00
_cell.angle_gamma   90.00
#
_symmetry.space_group_name_H-M   'P 1'
#
loop_
_entity.id
_entity.type
_entity.pdbx_description
1 polymer ?
#
loop_
_entity_poly.entity_id
_entity_poly.type
_entity_poly.pdbx_seq_one_letter_code
_entity_poly.pdbx_strand_id
1 'polypeptide(L)'
;VTAIVDCGVAPGMDNIILGRYNEILQLTDFECIVGGLPKVKKWPFFYKAPFSPMDVIEEYTRPARYVENGNIIVREPLTDCEYVEFDKVGTLESFNTDGLRSILFTMPHISNMKEKTLRYPGHVDVVRALKESGFFSTQSLKVKGSEVVPLEVTSRILFNEWKLGETEEELTVMRVTLRGMDADGKNVTVEYNLYDEYNPISQISSMARTTGYTATAAANMFLDGLFTERGVFPPELIGKHEACFDYILQYLRERDVHYRKSVRT
;
A
#
# COMPACT_ATOMS: atom_id res chain seq x y z
N VAL A 1 -16.16 8.74 -21.74
CA VAL A 1 -14.90 8.16 -21.28
C VAL A 1 -15.09 7.71 -19.83
N THR A 2 -14.54 6.55 -19.48
CA THR A 2 -14.44 6.04 -18.12
C THR A 2 -12.96 5.92 -17.77
N ALA A 3 -12.57 6.39 -16.60
CA ALA A 3 -11.24 6.22 -16.06
C ALA A 3 -11.34 5.64 -14.65
N ILE A 4 -10.66 4.53 -14.40
CA ILE A 4 -10.47 3.97 -13.07
C ILE A 4 -9.05 4.30 -12.66
N VAL A 5 -8.89 5.07 -11.59
CA VAL A 5 -7.58 5.56 -11.11
C VAL A 5 -7.12 4.76 -9.91
N ASP A 6 -5.83 4.86 -9.56
CA ASP A 6 -5.24 4.24 -8.36
C ASP A 6 -5.55 2.73 -8.19
N CYS A 7 -5.62 2.00 -9.29
CA CYS A 7 -6.07 0.60 -9.31
C CYS A 7 -4.90 -0.39 -9.21
N GLY A 8 -4.16 -0.31 -8.09
CA GLY A 8 -3.01 -1.16 -7.77
C GLY A 8 -3.27 -2.12 -6.62
N VAL A 9 -2.24 -2.39 -5.81
CA VAL A 9 -2.37 -3.21 -4.59
C VAL A 9 -2.85 -2.36 -3.42
N ALA A 10 -2.18 -1.22 -3.15
CA ALA A 10 -2.54 -0.17 -2.20
C ALA A 10 -1.83 1.14 -2.63
N PRO A 11 -2.58 2.17 -3.05
CA PRO A 11 -4.03 2.17 -3.23
C PRO A 11 -4.49 1.24 -4.38
N GLY A 12 -5.65 0.65 -4.20
CA GLY A 12 -6.28 -0.19 -5.21
C GLY A 12 -7.12 -1.29 -4.61
N MET A 13 -6.54 -2.48 -4.42
CA MET A 13 -7.29 -3.62 -3.88
C MET A 13 -7.77 -3.40 -2.45
N ASP A 14 -7.01 -2.69 -1.62
CA ASP A 14 -7.42 -2.25 -0.28
C ASP A 14 -8.68 -1.36 -0.34
N ASN A 15 -8.70 -0.39 -1.26
CA ASN A 15 -9.84 0.49 -1.48
C ASN A 15 -11.06 -0.27 -2.05
N ILE A 16 -10.83 -1.23 -2.96
CA ILE A 16 -11.90 -2.10 -3.50
C ILE A 16 -12.54 -2.91 -2.37
N ILE A 17 -11.73 -3.47 -1.46
CA ILE A 17 -12.22 -4.18 -0.28
C ILE A 17 -13.02 -3.21 0.61
N LEU A 18 -12.49 -2.03 0.90
CA LEU A 18 -13.19 -1.01 1.68
C LEU A 18 -14.55 -0.67 1.06
N GLY A 19 -14.59 -0.39 -0.25
CA GLY A 19 -15.82 -0.06 -0.96
C GLY A 19 -16.90 -1.15 -0.84
N ARG A 20 -16.52 -2.43 -0.95
CA ARG A 20 -17.46 -3.55 -0.76
C ARG A 20 -18.03 -3.61 0.64
N TYR A 21 -17.18 -3.48 1.66
CA TYR A 21 -17.64 -3.58 3.04
C TYR A 21 -18.38 -2.36 3.54
N ASN A 22 -18.19 -1.21 2.92
CA ASN A 22 -18.99 -0.01 3.17
C ASN A 22 -20.48 -0.20 2.82
N GLU A 23 -20.79 -1.10 1.90
CA GLU A 23 -22.19 -1.45 1.55
C GLU A 23 -22.81 -2.49 2.51
N ILE A 24 -21.98 -3.17 3.31
CA ILE A 24 -22.42 -4.30 4.14
C ILE A 24 -22.41 -3.94 5.63
N LEU A 25 -21.46 -3.10 6.06
CA LEU A 25 -21.25 -2.76 7.46
C LEU A 25 -21.36 -1.24 7.67
N GLN A 26 -21.79 -0.83 8.84
CA GLN A 26 -21.57 0.53 9.33
C GLN A 26 -20.13 0.62 9.81
N LEU A 27 -19.22 0.98 8.89
CA LEU A 27 -17.79 1.02 9.18
C LEU A 27 -17.43 2.17 10.13
N THR A 28 -16.60 1.85 11.11
CA THR A 28 -16.01 2.82 12.05
C THR A 28 -14.51 2.95 11.87
N ASP A 29 -13.85 1.87 11.42
CA ASP A 29 -12.39 1.82 11.31
C ASP A 29 -11.95 1.12 10.02
N PHE A 30 -10.92 1.69 9.40
CA PHE A 30 -10.17 1.12 8.28
C PHE A 30 -8.67 1.20 8.57
N GLU A 31 -7.98 0.09 8.40
CA GLU A 31 -6.53 0.02 8.46
C GLU A 31 -5.99 -0.82 7.31
N CYS A 32 -5.04 -0.27 6.56
CA CYS A 32 -4.23 -1.01 5.62
C CYS A 32 -2.76 -0.95 6.04
N ILE A 33 -2.12 -2.12 6.11
CA ILE A 33 -0.67 -2.22 6.26
C ILE A 33 -0.12 -3.05 5.10
N VAL A 34 0.83 -2.49 4.34
CA VAL A 34 1.31 -3.07 3.08
C VAL A 34 2.82 -2.92 2.92
N GLY A 35 3.47 -3.89 2.29
CA GLY A 35 4.90 -3.80 1.98
C GLY A 35 5.32 -4.71 0.84
N GLY A 36 6.20 -4.17 -0.02
CA GLY A 36 6.99 -4.93 -0.97
C GLY A 36 8.41 -5.11 -0.42
N LEU A 37 8.91 -6.33 -0.36
CA LEU A 37 10.11 -6.69 0.40
C LEU A 37 10.97 -7.67 -0.38
N PRO A 38 12.32 -7.52 -0.39
CA PRO A 38 13.18 -8.55 -0.94
C PRO A 38 13.11 -9.82 -0.08
N LYS A 39 13.15 -11.01 -0.70
CA LYS A 39 13.22 -12.26 0.06
C LYS A 39 14.55 -12.41 0.81
N VAL A 40 15.63 -11.83 0.28
CA VAL A 40 16.96 -11.86 0.92
C VAL A 40 17.24 -10.52 1.58
N LYS A 41 17.34 -10.55 2.91
CA LYS A 41 17.67 -9.37 3.72
C LYS A 41 19.16 -9.06 3.62
N LYS A 42 19.53 -7.91 3.05
CA LYS A 42 20.93 -7.46 2.96
C LYS A 42 21.13 -6.15 3.73
N TRP A 43 22.11 -6.14 4.61
CA TRP A 43 22.54 -4.91 5.27
C TRP A 43 23.09 -3.91 4.24
N PRO A 44 22.92 -2.59 4.38
CA PRO A 44 22.42 -1.88 5.56
C PRO A 44 20.90 -1.69 5.60
N PHE A 45 20.20 -1.75 4.50
CA PHE A 45 18.79 -1.33 4.43
C PHE A 45 17.79 -2.46 4.62
N PHE A 46 18.18 -3.72 4.44
CA PHE A 46 17.26 -4.87 4.42
C PHE A 46 16.08 -4.65 3.44
N TYR A 47 16.32 -3.87 2.40
CA TYR A 47 15.30 -3.39 1.47
C TYR A 47 15.83 -3.35 0.04
N LYS A 48 14.93 -3.64 -0.90
CA LYS A 48 15.04 -3.37 -2.33
C LYS A 48 13.69 -2.82 -2.80
N ALA A 49 13.71 -1.84 -3.69
CA ALA A 49 12.51 -1.22 -4.22
C ALA A 49 11.95 -2.05 -5.38
N PRO A 50 10.77 -2.68 -5.21
CA PRO A 50 10.12 -3.40 -6.31
C PRO A 50 9.37 -2.48 -7.28
N PHE A 51 9.37 -1.17 -7.01
CA PHE A 51 8.78 -0.10 -7.82
C PHE A 51 9.74 1.11 -7.85
N SER A 52 9.24 2.28 -8.29
CA SER A 52 10.05 3.49 -8.43
C SER A 52 10.76 3.89 -7.13
N PRO A 53 12.10 3.95 -7.07
CA PRO A 53 12.81 4.40 -5.87
C PRO A 53 12.51 5.85 -5.47
N MET A 54 12.05 6.69 -6.40
CA MET A 54 11.61 8.06 -6.09
C MET A 54 10.36 8.03 -5.22
N ASP A 55 9.38 7.19 -5.57
CA ASP A 55 8.14 7.05 -4.79
C ASP A 55 8.44 6.50 -3.38
N VAL A 56 9.46 5.63 -3.26
CA VAL A 56 9.94 5.14 -1.96
C VAL A 56 10.47 6.29 -1.09
N ILE A 57 11.24 7.22 -1.67
CA ILE A 57 11.74 8.39 -0.93
C ILE A 57 10.59 9.30 -0.49
N GLU A 58 9.55 9.43 -1.33
CA GLU A 58 8.36 10.19 -0.95
C GLU A 58 7.64 9.59 0.27
N GLU A 59 7.60 8.25 0.41
CA GLU A 59 7.07 7.59 1.61
C GLU A 59 7.80 8.02 2.90
N TYR A 60 9.07 8.40 2.81
CA TYR A 60 9.89 8.79 3.96
C TYR A 60 9.92 10.29 4.25
N THR A 61 9.40 11.09 3.33
CA THR A 61 9.49 12.56 3.40
C THR A 61 8.13 13.24 3.43
N ARG A 62 7.11 12.62 2.84
CA ARG A 62 5.75 13.19 2.77
C ARG A 62 5.01 12.95 4.09
N PRO A 63 4.44 14.00 4.73
CA PRO A 63 3.57 13.84 5.89
C PRO A 63 2.35 12.97 5.57
N ALA A 64 2.01 12.06 6.47
CA ALA A 64 0.91 11.11 6.32
C ALA A 64 -0.41 11.73 6.82
N ARG A 65 -1.46 11.65 6.01
CA ARG A 65 -2.82 12.09 6.41
C ARG A 65 -3.61 10.88 6.86
N TYR A 66 -4.14 10.96 8.07
CA TYR A 66 -5.00 9.95 8.69
C TYR A 66 -6.34 10.56 9.07
N VAL A 67 -7.30 9.72 9.42
CA VAL A 67 -8.54 10.15 10.06
C VAL A 67 -8.58 9.59 11.47
N GLU A 68 -8.73 10.46 12.46
CA GLU A 68 -8.92 10.07 13.86
C GLU A 68 -10.14 10.81 14.42
N ASN A 69 -11.07 10.05 14.97
CA ASN A 69 -12.34 10.57 15.50
C ASN A 69 -13.09 11.49 14.53
N GLY A 70 -13.09 11.12 13.24
CA GLY A 70 -13.76 11.86 12.17
C GLY A 70 -13.00 13.10 11.67
N ASN A 71 -11.79 13.35 12.15
CA ASN A 71 -10.98 14.49 11.74
C ASN A 71 -9.74 14.05 10.96
N ILE A 72 -9.44 14.76 9.87
CA ILE A 72 -8.19 14.55 9.15
C ILE A 72 -7.06 15.15 10.00
N ILE A 73 -6.09 14.32 10.33
CA ILE A 73 -4.88 14.68 11.05
C ILE A 73 -3.65 14.42 10.19
N VAL A 74 -2.55 15.07 10.51
CA VAL A 74 -1.26 14.89 9.84
C VAL A 74 -0.26 14.29 10.82
N ARG A 75 0.41 13.23 10.39
CA ARG A 75 1.47 12.54 11.14
C ARG A 75 2.79 12.65 10.37
N GLU A 76 3.89 12.73 11.11
CA GLU A 76 5.20 12.67 10.49
C GLU A 76 5.47 11.28 9.89
N PRO A 77 6.10 11.19 8.71
CA PRO A 77 6.49 9.91 8.14
C PRO A 77 7.59 9.26 8.99
N LEU A 78 7.70 7.93 8.91
CA LEU A 78 8.65 7.13 9.69
C LEU A 78 8.42 7.16 11.21
N THR A 79 7.21 7.53 11.66
CA THR A 79 6.83 7.53 13.08
C THR A 79 5.73 6.51 13.38
N ASP A 80 5.32 6.41 14.64
CA ASP A 80 4.32 5.47 15.15
C ASP A 80 4.60 4.03 14.72
N CYS A 81 5.87 3.63 14.83
CA CYS A 81 6.32 2.31 14.41
C CYS A 81 5.76 1.23 15.32
N GLU A 82 5.30 0.13 14.70
CA GLU A 82 4.76 -1.04 15.38
C GLU A 82 5.32 -2.31 14.76
N TYR A 83 5.68 -3.30 15.60
CA TYR A 83 6.05 -4.62 15.11
C TYR A 83 4.81 -5.47 14.88
N VAL A 84 4.69 -6.06 13.71
CA VAL A 84 3.55 -6.85 13.28
C VAL A 84 4.01 -8.19 12.74
N GLU A 85 3.38 -9.27 13.20
CA GLU A 85 3.67 -10.61 12.69
C GLU A 85 2.90 -10.91 11.41
N PHE A 86 3.60 -11.44 10.42
CA PHE A 86 3.04 -11.97 9.19
C PHE A 86 3.42 -13.43 9.00
N ASP A 87 2.44 -14.25 8.72
CA ASP A 87 2.67 -15.65 8.36
C ASP A 87 3.68 -15.74 7.21
N LYS A 88 4.58 -16.72 7.28
CA LYS A 88 5.66 -16.99 6.30
C LYS A 88 6.78 -15.94 6.21
N VAL A 89 6.61 -14.73 6.77
CA VAL A 89 7.60 -13.64 6.69
C VAL A 89 8.26 -13.38 8.04
N GLY A 90 7.48 -13.55 9.13
CA GLY A 90 7.87 -13.21 10.51
C GLY A 90 7.56 -11.75 10.84
N THR A 91 8.32 -11.20 11.77
CA THR A 91 8.14 -9.83 12.26
C THR A 91 8.50 -8.80 11.20
N LEU A 92 7.58 -7.88 10.93
CA LEU A 92 7.78 -6.68 10.13
C LEU A 92 7.56 -5.45 11.00
N GLU A 93 8.10 -4.31 10.58
CA GLU A 93 7.94 -3.01 11.21
C GLU A 93 7.07 -2.12 10.32
N SER A 94 5.93 -1.66 10.85
CA SER A 94 5.05 -0.70 10.19
C SER A 94 5.39 0.73 10.62
N PHE A 95 5.19 1.69 9.72
CA PHE A 95 5.37 3.12 9.99
C PHE A 95 4.42 3.96 9.16
N ASN A 96 4.20 5.21 9.60
CA ASN A 96 3.27 6.13 8.95
C ASN A 96 3.69 6.49 7.52
N THR A 97 2.75 6.35 6.57
CA THR A 97 2.86 6.78 5.18
C THR A 97 1.52 7.36 4.68
N ASP A 98 1.57 8.23 3.65
CA ASP A 98 0.39 8.92 3.11
C ASP A 98 -0.28 8.09 2.01
N GLY A 99 -1.02 7.05 2.38
CA GLY A 99 -1.63 6.10 1.46
C GLY A 99 -3.14 6.20 1.30
N LEU A 100 -3.89 6.84 2.21
CA LEU A 100 -5.37 6.88 2.17
C LEU A 100 -5.95 7.54 0.91
N ARG A 101 -5.27 8.53 0.32
CA ARG A 101 -5.62 9.14 -0.97
C ARG A 101 -7.11 9.53 -1.11
N SER A 102 -7.83 8.87 -2.04
CA SER A 102 -9.23 9.17 -2.37
C SER A 102 -10.19 8.92 -1.22
N ILE A 103 -9.95 7.91 -0.39
CA ILE A 103 -10.89 7.53 0.69
C ILE A 103 -11.02 8.59 1.78
N LEU A 104 -10.06 9.49 1.92
CA LEU A 104 -10.20 10.69 2.76
C LEU A 104 -11.41 11.54 2.39
N PHE A 105 -11.84 11.50 1.14
CA PHE A 105 -12.91 12.34 0.58
C PHE A 105 -14.17 11.54 0.22
N THR A 106 -13.99 10.29 -0.19
CA THR A 106 -15.10 9.42 -0.61
C THR A 106 -15.76 8.67 0.55
N MET A 107 -15.02 8.51 1.67
CA MET A 107 -15.46 7.80 2.87
C MET A 107 -15.40 8.66 4.16
N PRO A 108 -15.92 9.92 4.14
CA PRO A 108 -15.76 10.86 5.26
C PRO A 108 -16.53 10.46 6.53
N HIS A 109 -17.41 9.47 6.44
CA HIS A 109 -18.19 8.95 7.55
C HIS A 109 -17.44 7.93 8.42
N ILE A 110 -16.30 7.40 7.93
CA ILE A 110 -15.48 6.46 8.70
C ILE A 110 -14.64 7.24 9.70
N SER A 111 -14.82 6.94 11.00
CA SER A 111 -14.24 7.73 12.09
C SER A 111 -12.72 7.58 12.21
N ASN A 112 -12.17 6.42 11.85
CA ASN A 112 -10.74 6.18 11.97
C ASN A 112 -10.21 5.48 10.71
N MET A 113 -9.24 6.09 10.05
CA MET A 113 -8.60 5.50 8.87
C MET A 113 -7.09 5.73 8.90
N LYS A 114 -6.33 4.69 8.65
CA LYS A 114 -4.87 4.77 8.49
C LYS A 114 -4.33 3.77 7.48
N GLU A 115 -3.23 4.17 6.83
CA GLU A 115 -2.43 3.28 6.02
C GLU A 115 -0.98 3.40 6.42
N LYS A 116 -0.30 2.26 6.59
CA LYS A 116 1.11 2.19 6.97
C LYS A 116 1.89 1.31 6.01
N THR A 117 3.13 1.67 5.77
CA THR A 117 4.07 0.84 5.03
C THR A 117 4.80 -0.13 5.95
N LEU A 118 5.10 -1.32 5.43
CA LEU A 118 5.84 -2.37 6.12
C LEU A 118 7.25 -2.51 5.58
N ARG A 119 8.21 -2.67 6.49
CA ARG A 119 9.61 -3.01 6.17
C ARG A 119 10.13 -4.07 7.15
N TYR A 120 11.29 -4.63 6.86
CA TYR A 120 11.98 -5.46 7.85
C TYR A 120 12.51 -4.59 8.99
N PRO A 121 12.52 -5.10 10.25
CA PRO A 121 13.05 -4.38 11.40
C PRO A 121 14.48 -3.86 11.16
N GLY A 122 14.73 -2.63 11.60
CA GLY A 122 16.01 -1.92 11.41
C GLY A 122 16.10 -1.05 10.16
N HIS A 123 15.21 -1.24 9.18
CA HIS A 123 15.17 -0.35 8.01
C HIS A 123 14.82 1.09 8.39
N VAL A 124 13.78 1.25 9.20
CA VAL A 124 13.29 2.57 9.62
C VAL A 124 14.37 3.35 10.35
N ASP A 125 15.12 2.71 11.24
CA ASP A 125 16.19 3.37 12.01
C ASP A 125 17.29 3.93 11.10
N VAL A 126 17.72 3.15 10.09
CA VAL A 126 18.74 3.60 9.12
C VAL A 126 18.23 4.78 8.30
N VAL A 127 17.00 4.71 7.80
CA VAL A 127 16.41 5.79 6.97
C VAL A 127 16.17 7.05 7.81
N ARG A 128 15.70 6.88 9.06
CA ARG A 128 15.53 8.00 10.01
C ARG A 128 16.86 8.67 10.32
N ALA A 129 17.93 7.91 10.53
CA ALA A 129 19.27 8.47 10.74
C ALA A 129 19.71 9.31 9.55
N LEU A 130 19.49 8.86 8.32
CA LEU A 130 19.78 9.66 7.12
C LEU A 130 18.91 10.94 7.08
N LYS A 131 17.60 10.83 7.34
CA LYS A 131 16.68 11.97 7.33
C LYS A 131 17.09 13.03 8.35
N GLU A 132 17.31 12.65 9.60
CA GLU A 132 17.67 13.57 10.70
C GLU A 132 19.06 14.18 10.53
N SER A 133 19.97 13.49 9.85
CA SER A 133 21.29 14.01 9.48
C SER A 133 21.27 14.97 8.29
N GLY A 134 20.11 15.23 7.67
CA GLY A 134 19.95 16.18 6.57
C GLY A 134 20.20 15.62 5.18
N PHE A 135 20.38 14.31 5.01
CA PHE A 135 20.57 13.70 3.69
C PHE A 135 19.36 13.87 2.76
N PHE A 136 18.16 14.07 3.31
CA PHE A 136 16.93 14.33 2.53
C PHE A 136 16.55 15.82 2.46
N SER A 137 17.48 16.72 2.81
CA SER A 137 17.27 18.16 2.68
C SER A 137 17.21 18.60 1.22
N THR A 138 16.23 19.46 0.91
CA THR A 138 16.10 20.15 -0.39
C THR A 138 16.86 21.47 -0.44
N GLN A 139 17.44 21.92 0.70
CA GLN A 139 18.26 23.14 0.76
C GLN A 139 19.65 22.84 0.22
N SER A 140 20.12 23.67 -0.72
CA SER A 140 21.47 23.51 -1.28
C SER A 140 22.57 23.78 -0.26
N LEU A 141 23.63 23.00 -0.35
CA LEU A 141 24.85 23.14 0.41
C LEU A 141 26.02 23.50 -0.51
N LYS A 142 26.91 24.39 -0.07
CA LYS A 142 28.12 24.73 -0.83
C LYS A 142 29.26 23.76 -0.49
N VAL A 143 29.62 22.91 -1.46
CA VAL A 143 30.69 21.92 -1.31
C VAL A 143 31.77 22.20 -2.32
N LYS A 144 32.98 22.55 -1.87
CA LYS A 144 34.14 22.88 -2.74
C LYS A 144 33.82 23.88 -3.86
N GLY A 145 32.95 24.86 -3.58
CA GLY A 145 32.57 25.90 -4.54
C GLY A 145 31.35 25.57 -5.44
N SER A 146 30.87 24.33 -5.46
CA SER A 146 29.66 23.92 -6.17
C SER A 146 28.45 23.87 -5.23
N GLU A 147 27.28 24.20 -5.73
CA GLU A 147 26.04 23.98 -5.00
C GLU A 147 25.56 22.54 -5.20
N VAL A 148 25.17 21.90 -4.11
CA VAL A 148 24.73 20.51 -4.09
C VAL A 148 23.45 20.42 -3.24
N VAL A 149 22.42 19.77 -3.77
CA VAL A 149 21.19 19.44 -3.02
C VAL A 149 21.34 18.05 -2.41
N PRO A 150 21.36 17.91 -1.07
CA PRO A 150 21.56 16.61 -0.41
C PRO A 150 20.60 15.52 -0.89
N LEU A 151 19.31 15.85 -1.02
CA LEU A 151 18.29 14.91 -1.50
C LEU A 151 18.62 14.32 -2.88
N GLU A 152 19.13 15.13 -3.82
CA GLU A 152 19.44 14.66 -5.17
C GLU A 152 20.60 13.67 -5.17
N VAL A 153 21.65 13.96 -4.39
CA VAL A 153 22.80 13.06 -4.25
C VAL A 153 22.39 11.77 -3.54
N THR A 154 21.67 11.89 -2.44
CA THR A 154 21.19 10.76 -1.65
C THR A 154 20.28 9.86 -2.48
N SER A 155 19.34 10.43 -3.21
CA SER A 155 18.46 9.70 -4.11
C SER A 155 19.25 8.91 -5.15
N ARG A 156 20.28 9.53 -5.75
CA ARG A 156 21.12 8.86 -6.74
C ARG A 156 21.88 7.66 -6.16
N ILE A 157 22.35 7.78 -4.93
CA ILE A 157 23.04 6.68 -4.22
C ILE A 157 22.05 5.58 -3.87
N LEU A 158 20.93 5.95 -3.25
CA LEU A 158 19.90 4.98 -2.81
C LEU A 158 19.23 4.25 -3.97
N PHE A 159 19.03 4.91 -5.12
CA PHE A 159 18.47 4.25 -6.30
C PHE A 159 19.34 3.09 -6.80
N ASN A 160 20.66 3.27 -6.77
CA ASN A 160 21.57 2.19 -7.14
C ASN A 160 21.54 1.06 -6.11
N GLU A 161 21.52 1.41 -4.82
CA GLU A 161 21.50 0.44 -3.72
C GLU A 161 20.18 -0.33 -3.65
N TRP A 162 19.04 0.36 -3.85
CA TRP A 162 17.71 -0.24 -3.73
C TRP A 162 17.18 -0.85 -5.02
N LYS A 163 17.87 -0.68 -6.13
CA LYS A 163 17.41 -1.29 -7.39
C LYS A 163 17.29 -2.81 -7.21
N LEU A 164 16.08 -3.33 -7.47
CA LEU A 164 15.84 -4.76 -7.53
C LEU A 164 16.48 -5.32 -8.81
N GLY A 165 17.21 -6.43 -8.69
CA GLY A 165 17.76 -7.14 -9.86
C GLY A 165 16.66 -7.84 -10.65
N GLU A 166 16.88 -8.09 -11.93
CA GLU A 166 15.89 -8.71 -12.85
C GLU A 166 15.38 -10.07 -12.36
N THR A 167 16.23 -10.83 -11.68
CA THR A 167 15.91 -12.17 -11.12
C THR A 167 15.93 -12.18 -9.60
N GLU A 168 15.99 -11.02 -8.96
CA GLU A 168 16.00 -10.92 -7.50
C GLU A 168 14.57 -11.13 -6.98
N GLU A 169 14.40 -12.17 -6.18
CA GLU A 169 13.09 -12.54 -5.65
C GLU A 169 12.62 -11.55 -4.57
N GLU A 170 11.37 -11.16 -4.68
CA GLU A 170 10.69 -10.29 -3.73
C GLU A 170 9.30 -10.84 -3.39
N LEU A 171 8.69 -10.28 -2.38
CA LEU A 171 7.35 -10.62 -1.92
C LEU A 171 6.53 -9.37 -1.61
N THR A 172 5.22 -9.51 -1.71
CA THR A 172 4.25 -8.48 -1.29
C THR A 172 3.36 -9.04 -0.20
N VAL A 173 3.24 -8.29 0.89
CA VAL A 173 2.30 -8.57 1.97
C VAL A 173 1.36 -7.40 2.17
N MET A 174 0.12 -7.69 2.49
CA MET A 174 -0.86 -6.67 2.88
C MET A 174 -1.84 -7.26 3.88
N ARG A 175 -2.25 -6.46 4.86
CA ARG A 175 -3.40 -6.73 5.71
C ARG A 175 -4.33 -5.53 5.67
N VAL A 176 -5.57 -5.77 5.28
CA VAL A 176 -6.66 -4.80 5.37
C VAL A 176 -7.56 -5.23 6.52
N THR A 177 -7.76 -4.35 7.49
CA THR A 177 -8.64 -4.58 8.65
C THR A 177 -9.77 -3.56 8.63
N LEU A 178 -10.98 -4.05 8.65
CA LEU A 178 -12.22 -3.28 8.68
C LEU A 178 -12.96 -3.59 9.96
N ARG A 179 -13.43 -2.56 10.69
CA ARG A 179 -14.28 -2.74 11.87
C ARG A 179 -15.54 -1.92 11.72
N GLY A 180 -16.63 -2.46 12.20
CA GLY A 180 -17.94 -1.81 12.13
C GLY A 180 -19.03 -2.67 12.74
N MET A 181 -20.27 -2.31 12.47
CA MET A 181 -21.45 -3.05 12.91
C MET A 181 -22.20 -3.63 11.72
N ASP A 182 -22.70 -4.84 11.85
CA ASP A 182 -23.61 -5.45 10.88
C ASP A 182 -25.06 -4.92 11.02
N ALA A 183 -25.96 -5.44 10.18
CA ALA A 183 -27.36 -5.04 10.20
C ALA A 183 -28.11 -5.41 11.52
N ASP A 184 -27.58 -6.38 12.27
CA ASP A 184 -28.11 -6.78 13.58
C ASP A 184 -27.50 -5.97 14.75
N GLY A 185 -26.62 -5.00 14.47
CA GLY A 185 -25.93 -4.18 15.45
C GLY A 185 -24.78 -4.88 16.19
N LYS A 186 -24.27 -6.00 15.65
CA LYS A 186 -23.13 -6.72 16.22
C LYS A 186 -21.81 -6.14 15.68
N ASN A 187 -20.83 -6.02 16.56
CA ASN A 187 -19.49 -5.65 16.16
C ASN A 187 -18.86 -6.75 15.29
N VAL A 188 -18.36 -6.35 14.13
CA VAL A 188 -17.70 -7.25 13.17
C VAL A 188 -16.32 -6.70 12.84
N THR A 189 -15.33 -7.58 12.84
CA THR A 189 -14.00 -7.29 12.31
C THR A 189 -13.77 -8.20 11.10
N VAL A 190 -13.44 -7.60 9.96
CA VAL A 190 -13.08 -8.30 8.73
C VAL A 190 -11.62 -8.04 8.43
N GLU A 191 -10.87 -9.09 8.17
CA GLU A 191 -9.48 -9.00 7.72
C GLU A 191 -9.31 -9.67 6.37
N TYR A 192 -8.57 -9.00 5.49
CA TYR A 192 -8.01 -9.60 4.28
C TYR A 192 -6.50 -9.60 4.38
N ASN A 193 -5.90 -10.77 4.18
CA ASN A 193 -4.44 -10.93 4.20
C ASN A 193 -3.97 -11.39 2.83
N LEU A 194 -2.99 -10.66 2.27
CA LEU A 194 -2.25 -11.03 1.07
C LEU A 194 -0.84 -11.48 1.47
N TYR A 195 -0.39 -12.56 0.89
CA TYR A 195 1.00 -12.94 0.73
C TYR A 195 1.18 -13.43 -0.69
N ASP A 196 1.97 -12.73 -1.46
CA ASP A 196 2.37 -13.11 -2.82
C ASP A 196 3.89 -12.98 -2.95
N GLU A 197 4.49 -13.77 -3.82
CA GLU A 197 5.92 -13.77 -4.03
C GLU A 197 6.28 -13.88 -5.52
N TYR A 198 7.53 -13.54 -5.85
CA TYR A 198 8.08 -13.71 -7.19
C TYR A 198 7.75 -15.11 -7.75
N ASN A 199 7.23 -15.15 -8.95
CA ASN A 199 6.89 -16.41 -9.60
C ASN A 199 8.05 -16.87 -10.51
N PRO A 200 8.78 -17.93 -10.15
CA PRO A 200 9.97 -18.39 -10.88
C PRO A 200 9.64 -18.98 -12.26
N ILE A 201 8.39 -19.41 -12.49
CA ILE A 201 7.96 -20.00 -13.77
C ILE A 201 7.71 -18.88 -14.79
N SER A 202 6.92 -17.88 -14.43
CA SER A 202 6.62 -16.75 -15.30
C SER A 202 7.68 -15.65 -15.25
N GLN A 203 8.59 -15.70 -14.27
CA GLN A 203 9.61 -14.68 -14.00
C GLN A 203 9.00 -13.29 -13.76
N ILE A 204 7.81 -13.24 -13.16
CA ILE A 204 7.11 -12.00 -12.85
C ILE A 204 7.23 -11.72 -11.35
N SER A 205 7.60 -10.49 -11.02
CA SER A 205 7.70 -10.03 -9.64
C SER A 205 6.33 -10.00 -8.94
N SER A 206 6.33 -10.18 -7.63
CA SER A 206 5.10 -10.13 -6.83
C SER A 206 4.42 -8.76 -6.96
N MET A 207 5.18 -7.67 -6.90
CA MET A 207 4.62 -6.32 -7.05
C MET A 207 3.98 -6.12 -8.43
N ALA A 208 4.57 -6.64 -9.50
CA ALA A 208 3.98 -6.59 -10.83
C ALA A 208 2.70 -7.44 -10.92
N ARG A 209 2.66 -8.60 -10.25
CA ARG A 209 1.48 -9.47 -10.19
C ARG A 209 0.34 -8.81 -9.41
N THR A 210 0.60 -8.39 -8.18
CA THR A 210 -0.42 -7.84 -7.28
C THR A 210 -0.96 -6.50 -7.77
N THR A 211 -0.10 -5.63 -8.28
CA THR A 211 -0.50 -4.33 -8.84
C THR A 211 -1.06 -4.46 -10.26
N GLY A 212 -0.33 -5.11 -11.15
CA GLY A 212 -0.70 -5.20 -12.57
C GLY A 212 -1.94 -6.05 -12.81
N TYR A 213 -2.13 -7.15 -12.07
CA TYR A 213 -3.33 -7.96 -12.22
C TYR A 213 -4.58 -7.29 -11.64
N THR A 214 -4.46 -6.46 -10.61
CA THR A 214 -5.60 -5.64 -10.14
C THR A 214 -6.00 -4.63 -11.22
N ALA A 215 -5.06 -3.92 -11.81
CA ALA A 215 -5.34 -2.99 -12.91
C ALA A 215 -5.94 -3.67 -14.14
N THR A 216 -5.39 -4.83 -14.54
CA THR A 216 -5.92 -5.57 -15.70
C THR A 216 -7.25 -6.24 -15.39
N ALA A 217 -7.53 -6.65 -14.14
CA ALA A 217 -8.85 -7.11 -13.73
C ALA A 217 -9.91 -6.00 -13.91
N ALA A 218 -9.60 -4.79 -13.45
CA ALA A 218 -10.50 -3.65 -13.63
C ALA A 218 -10.72 -3.31 -15.11
N ALA A 219 -9.69 -3.39 -15.94
CA ALA A 219 -9.81 -3.16 -17.38
C ALA A 219 -10.70 -4.22 -18.07
N ASN A 220 -10.48 -5.51 -17.76
CA ASN A 220 -11.31 -6.59 -18.33
C ASN A 220 -12.75 -6.55 -17.82
N MET A 221 -12.96 -6.29 -16.52
CA MET A 221 -14.28 -6.07 -15.94
C MET A 221 -15.07 -4.98 -16.69
N PHE A 222 -14.40 -3.88 -17.06
CA PHE A 222 -15.01 -2.81 -17.85
C PHE A 222 -15.33 -3.29 -19.29
N LEU A 223 -14.40 -4.00 -19.94
CA LEU A 223 -14.62 -4.54 -21.29
C LEU A 223 -15.74 -5.57 -21.34
N ASP A 224 -15.91 -6.36 -20.29
CA ASP A 224 -17.00 -7.34 -20.14
C ASP A 224 -18.35 -6.67 -19.77
N GLY A 225 -18.38 -5.34 -19.62
CA GLY A 225 -19.59 -4.57 -19.39
C GLY A 225 -20.17 -4.66 -17.98
N LEU A 226 -19.40 -5.16 -17.00
CA LEU A 226 -19.81 -5.22 -15.59
C LEU A 226 -19.86 -3.84 -14.93
N PHE A 227 -19.04 -2.90 -15.42
CA PHE A 227 -19.04 -1.51 -15.01
C PHE A 227 -19.20 -0.60 -16.23
N THR A 228 -20.27 0.17 -16.31
CA THR A 228 -20.63 0.97 -17.50
C THR A 228 -20.75 2.47 -17.22
N GLU A 229 -20.52 2.91 -15.98
CA GLU A 229 -20.63 4.31 -15.60
C GLU A 229 -19.54 5.15 -16.30
N ARG A 230 -19.85 6.42 -16.58
CA ARG A 230 -18.93 7.36 -17.21
C ARG A 230 -18.41 8.37 -16.19
N GLY A 231 -17.11 8.60 -16.20
CA GLY A 231 -16.46 9.52 -15.26
C GLY A 231 -15.09 9.05 -14.84
N VAL A 232 -14.59 9.63 -13.75
CA VAL A 232 -13.36 9.23 -13.07
C VAL A 232 -13.75 8.57 -11.75
N PHE A 233 -13.31 7.33 -11.55
CA PHE A 233 -13.70 6.50 -10.41
C PHE A 233 -12.47 6.02 -9.66
N PRO A 234 -12.30 6.35 -8.38
CA PRO A 234 -11.36 5.68 -7.52
C PRO A 234 -11.87 4.26 -7.17
N PRO A 235 -10.96 3.35 -6.73
CA PRO A 235 -11.26 1.92 -6.64
C PRO A 235 -12.40 1.57 -5.66
N GLU A 236 -12.55 2.32 -4.58
CA GLU A 236 -13.62 2.11 -3.61
C GLU A 236 -15.01 2.28 -4.21
N LEU A 237 -15.16 3.13 -5.23
CA LEU A 237 -16.44 3.29 -5.92
C LEU A 237 -16.73 2.13 -6.88
N ILE A 238 -15.70 1.41 -7.31
CA ILE A 238 -15.85 0.16 -8.08
C ILE A 238 -16.19 -0.98 -7.12
N GLY A 239 -15.48 -1.06 -5.98
CA GLY A 239 -15.64 -2.09 -4.96
C GLY A 239 -17.04 -2.16 -4.35
N LYS A 240 -17.78 -1.04 -4.30
CA LYS A 240 -19.18 -1.03 -3.81
C LYS A 240 -20.11 -1.98 -4.59
N HIS A 241 -19.82 -2.21 -5.89
CA HIS A 241 -20.57 -3.12 -6.75
C HIS A 241 -20.12 -4.57 -6.52
N GLU A 242 -20.97 -5.40 -5.95
CA GLU A 242 -20.66 -6.80 -5.62
C GLU A 242 -20.10 -7.58 -6.80
N ALA A 243 -20.75 -7.49 -7.96
CA ALA A 243 -20.33 -8.19 -9.16
C ALA A 243 -18.93 -7.77 -9.62
N CYS A 244 -18.57 -6.48 -9.48
CA CYS A 244 -17.24 -5.97 -9.80
C CYS A 244 -16.19 -6.47 -8.81
N PHE A 245 -16.51 -6.43 -7.51
CA PHE A 245 -15.67 -6.95 -6.45
C PHE A 245 -15.35 -8.43 -6.63
N ASP A 246 -16.38 -9.25 -6.85
CA ASP A 246 -16.23 -10.69 -7.03
C ASP A 246 -15.44 -11.03 -8.30
N TYR A 247 -15.68 -10.30 -9.40
CA TYR A 247 -14.92 -10.45 -10.64
C TYR A 247 -13.43 -10.20 -10.43
N ILE A 248 -13.10 -9.10 -9.77
CA ILE A 248 -11.68 -8.73 -9.51
C ILE A 248 -11.02 -9.78 -8.63
N LEU A 249 -11.65 -10.22 -7.54
CA LEU A 249 -11.10 -11.28 -6.69
C LEU A 249 -10.94 -12.61 -7.43
N GLN A 250 -11.88 -12.97 -8.29
CA GLN A 250 -11.79 -14.19 -9.09
C GLN A 250 -10.66 -14.07 -10.12
N TYR A 251 -10.55 -12.95 -10.83
CA TYR A 251 -9.48 -12.69 -11.79
C TYR A 251 -8.09 -12.80 -11.19
N LEU A 252 -7.91 -12.27 -9.97
CA LEU A 252 -6.67 -12.38 -9.19
C LEU A 252 -6.39 -13.83 -8.79
N ARG A 253 -7.42 -14.54 -8.29
CA ARG A 253 -7.30 -15.95 -7.87
C ARG A 253 -6.89 -16.87 -9.02
N GLU A 254 -7.44 -16.66 -10.21
CA GLU A 254 -7.09 -17.41 -11.43
C GLU A 254 -5.63 -17.20 -11.86
N ARG A 255 -4.98 -16.15 -11.34
CA ARG A 255 -3.56 -15.80 -11.56
C ARG A 255 -2.69 -16.08 -10.34
N ASP A 256 -3.22 -16.90 -9.42
CA ASP A 256 -2.53 -17.33 -8.21
C ASP A 256 -2.19 -16.16 -7.25
N VAL A 257 -2.99 -15.10 -7.25
CA VAL A 257 -2.94 -14.01 -6.27
C VAL A 257 -4.13 -14.15 -5.33
N HIS A 258 -3.88 -14.51 -4.08
CA HIS A 258 -4.91 -14.90 -3.13
C HIS A 258 -5.04 -13.95 -1.95
N TYR A 259 -6.20 -13.34 -1.82
CA TYR A 259 -6.61 -12.58 -0.64
C TYR A 259 -7.38 -13.47 0.32
N ARG A 260 -6.79 -13.78 1.48
CA ARG A 260 -7.41 -14.65 2.50
C ARG A 260 -8.24 -13.82 3.45
N LYS A 261 -9.55 -14.07 3.45
CA LYS A 261 -10.52 -13.40 4.33
C LYS A 261 -10.66 -14.14 5.66
N SER A 262 -10.73 -13.39 6.75
CA SER A 262 -11.24 -13.86 8.05
C SER A 262 -12.26 -12.87 8.62
N VAL A 263 -13.21 -13.37 9.40
CA VAL A 263 -14.26 -12.57 10.05
C VAL A 263 -14.33 -12.98 11.52
N ARG A 264 -14.39 -11.98 12.39
CA ARG A 264 -14.60 -12.15 13.84
C ARG A 264 -15.80 -11.30 14.26
N THR A 265 -16.68 -11.88 15.04
CA THR A 265 -17.88 -11.26 15.63
C THR A 265 -17.77 -11.22 17.15
#